data_fe50939fdf89344c2e7d0c0c5ffc403e
#
_entry.id   fe50939fdf89344c2e7d0c0c5ffc403e
#
_cell.length_a   1.000
_cell.length_b   1.000
_cell.length_c   1.000
_cell.angle_alpha   90.00
_cell.angle_beta   90.00
_cell.angle_gamma   90.00
#
_symmetry.space_group_name_H-M   'P 1'
#
loop_
_entity.id
_entity.type
_entity.pdbx_description
1 polymer ?
#
loop_
_entity_poly.entity_id
_entity_poly.type
_entity_poly.pdbx_seq_one_letter_code
_entity_poly.pdbx_strand_id
1 'polypeptide(L)'
;KDLSDLTIWMIPAPNLLSEIVIFGNNGRAIVEEAIRKIPVNYSSGPNMLTAFYRETVQKRRRYISVSEAVIDVYKTSYATREAANDRVQLQKGRRLLSQKTSDTLAVKVVGGPSLSIYLDVVKNQNALLSTGDLDFYDFYFEEPVNFDNRMHYVVSFHPRVNLMYALFYGIFYIDFEKLSFTRAEF
;
A
#
# COMPACT_ATOMS: atom_id res chain seq x y z
N LYS A 1 11.36 2.80 -58.57
CA LYS A 1 9.98 2.72 -58.10
C LYS A 1 9.64 4.08 -57.53
N ASP A 2 8.70 4.72 -58.19
CA ASP A 2 8.25 6.07 -57.83
C ASP A 2 7.34 5.94 -56.59
N LEU A 3 7.64 6.71 -55.53
CA LEU A 3 6.90 6.69 -54.25
C LEU A 3 5.90 7.82 -54.17
N SER A 4 5.50 8.38 -55.31
CA SER A 4 4.64 9.56 -55.38
C SER A 4 3.17 9.34 -55.02
N ASP A 5 2.73 8.07 -54.81
CA ASP A 5 1.33 7.73 -54.51
C ASP A 5 1.15 7.01 -53.17
N LEU A 6 1.97 7.36 -52.19
CA LEU A 6 1.77 6.80 -50.83
C LEU A 6 0.71 7.59 -50.07
N THR A 7 -0.49 7.09 -50.00
CA THR A 7 -1.55 7.64 -49.13
C THR A 7 -1.51 6.97 -47.76
N ILE A 8 -1.18 7.74 -46.73
CA ILE A 8 -1.20 7.28 -45.34
C ILE A 8 -2.50 7.72 -44.67
N TRP A 9 -3.33 6.75 -44.32
CA TRP A 9 -4.54 7.01 -43.52
C TRP A 9 -4.19 6.99 -42.04
N MET A 10 -4.32 8.14 -41.37
CA MET A 10 -4.14 8.26 -39.93
C MET A 10 -5.52 8.28 -39.27
N ILE A 11 -5.74 7.37 -38.34
CA ILE A 11 -6.92 7.40 -37.46
C ILE A 11 -6.53 8.27 -36.27
N PRO A 12 -7.20 9.42 -36.03
CA PRO A 12 -6.93 10.19 -34.83
C PRO A 12 -7.32 9.36 -33.59
N ALA A 13 -6.33 9.02 -32.78
CA ALA A 13 -6.60 8.52 -31.43
C ALA A 13 -6.85 9.75 -30.53
N PRO A 14 -8.06 9.95 -30.01
CA PRO A 14 -8.27 11.01 -29.05
C PRO A 14 -7.44 10.69 -27.80
N ASN A 15 -6.37 11.46 -27.56
CA ASN A 15 -5.78 11.51 -26.24
C ASN A 15 -6.80 12.23 -25.34
N LEU A 16 -7.65 11.46 -24.70
CA LEU A 16 -8.46 11.94 -23.59
C LEU A 16 -7.46 12.22 -22.46
N LEU A 17 -7.10 13.47 -22.31
CA LEU A 17 -6.42 13.93 -21.11
C LEU A 17 -7.42 13.71 -19.97
N SER A 18 -7.14 12.76 -19.10
CA SER A 18 -7.88 12.62 -17.86
C SER A 18 -7.78 13.93 -17.09
N GLU A 19 -8.91 14.42 -16.59
CA GLU A 19 -8.95 15.62 -15.77
C GLU A 19 -8.03 15.42 -14.56
N ILE A 20 -6.92 16.16 -14.55
CA ILE A 20 -6.02 16.15 -13.40
C ILE A 20 -6.61 17.14 -12.40
N VAL A 21 -7.22 16.62 -11.35
CA VAL A 21 -7.64 17.44 -10.21
C VAL A 21 -6.38 17.92 -9.50
N ILE A 22 -6.04 19.18 -9.65
CA ILE A 22 -4.89 19.78 -8.95
C ILE A 22 -5.34 20.10 -7.52
N PHE A 23 -4.95 19.29 -6.57
CA PHE A 23 -5.20 19.52 -5.13
C PHE A 23 -4.34 20.64 -4.52
N GLY A 24 -3.68 21.46 -5.36
CA GLY A 24 -2.70 22.43 -4.90
C GLY A 24 -1.54 21.73 -4.17
N ASN A 25 -0.91 22.41 -3.22
CA ASN A 25 0.19 21.85 -2.44
C ASN A 25 -0.29 21.18 -1.13
N ASN A 26 -1.54 20.67 -1.09
CA ASN A 26 -2.17 20.12 0.11
C ASN A 26 -2.27 18.60 0.07
N GLY A 27 -1.20 17.92 0.46
CA GLY A 27 -1.15 16.45 0.55
C GLY A 27 -2.24 15.86 1.46
N ARG A 28 -2.67 16.59 2.50
CA ARG A 28 -3.73 16.17 3.40
C ARG A 28 -5.08 16.06 2.67
N ALA A 29 -5.42 17.02 1.83
CA ALA A 29 -6.71 17.02 1.14
C ALA A 29 -6.90 15.80 0.24
N ILE A 30 -5.83 15.32 -0.42
CA ILE A 30 -5.92 14.12 -1.24
C ILE A 30 -6.03 12.84 -0.41
N VAL A 31 -5.37 12.78 0.75
CA VAL A 31 -5.52 11.66 1.68
C VAL A 31 -6.95 11.60 2.22
N GLU A 32 -7.53 12.72 2.62
CA GLU A 32 -8.92 12.81 3.08
C GLU A 32 -9.91 12.40 1.99
N GLU A 33 -9.67 12.82 0.73
CA GLU A 33 -10.51 12.40 -0.40
C GLU A 33 -10.39 10.90 -0.68
N ALA A 34 -9.18 10.36 -0.63
CA ALA A 34 -8.95 8.93 -0.80
C ALA A 34 -9.66 8.11 0.30
N ILE A 35 -9.63 8.58 1.55
CA ILE A 35 -10.37 7.95 2.67
C ILE A 35 -11.88 7.97 2.41
N ARG A 36 -12.44 9.10 1.93
CA ARG A 36 -13.86 9.20 1.59
C ARG A 36 -14.27 8.23 0.49
N LYS A 37 -13.37 7.92 -0.44
CA LYS A 37 -13.60 6.99 -1.56
C LYS A 37 -13.39 5.52 -1.22
N ILE A 38 -12.92 5.18 -0.04
CA ILE A 38 -12.75 3.78 0.38
C ILE A 38 -14.03 2.94 0.13
N PRO A 39 -15.24 3.37 0.53
CA PRO A 39 -16.44 2.56 0.30
C PRO A 39 -16.78 2.31 -1.16
N VAL A 40 -16.28 3.16 -2.08
CA VAL A 40 -16.52 3.04 -3.54
C VAL A 40 -15.42 2.22 -4.21
N ASN A 41 -14.18 2.41 -3.78
CA ASN A 41 -13.01 1.83 -4.43
C ASN A 41 -12.69 0.40 -3.97
N TYR A 42 -13.16 0.01 -2.80
CA TYR A 42 -12.86 -1.29 -2.22
C TYR A 42 -14.12 -2.14 -2.10
N SER A 43 -13.92 -3.45 -2.06
CA SER A 43 -15.04 -4.39 -2.11
C SER A 43 -15.99 -4.24 -0.90
N SER A 44 -17.28 -4.15 -1.19
CA SER A 44 -18.36 -4.21 -0.21
C SER A 44 -18.72 -5.64 0.22
N GLY A 45 -18.22 -6.66 -0.50
CA GLY A 45 -18.41 -8.07 -0.18
C GLY A 45 -17.11 -8.74 0.28
N PRO A 46 -17.18 -10.01 0.73
CA PRO A 46 -15.99 -10.77 1.06
C PRO A 46 -15.17 -11.12 -0.18
N ASN A 47 -13.86 -11.20 -0.02
CA ASN A 47 -12.91 -11.58 -1.06
C ASN A 47 -11.98 -12.69 -0.59
N MET A 48 -11.57 -13.53 -1.55
CA MET A 48 -10.48 -14.48 -1.36
C MET A 48 -9.30 -14.02 -2.22
N LEU A 49 -8.16 -13.78 -1.58
CA LEU A 49 -6.93 -13.35 -2.23
C LEU A 49 -5.87 -14.41 -2.02
N THR A 50 -5.10 -14.73 -3.08
CA THR A 50 -3.87 -15.51 -2.94
C THR A 50 -2.69 -14.56 -2.97
N ALA A 51 -1.83 -14.64 -1.96
CA ALA A 51 -0.71 -13.73 -1.79
C ALA A 51 0.59 -14.47 -1.50
N PHE A 52 1.70 -13.83 -1.86
CA PHE A 52 3.03 -14.25 -1.44
C PHE A 52 3.47 -13.42 -0.23
N TYR A 53 3.73 -14.11 0.86
CA TYR A 53 4.25 -13.52 2.09
C TYR A 53 5.75 -13.75 2.19
N ARG A 54 6.49 -12.72 2.55
CA ARG A 54 7.91 -12.82 2.91
C ARG A 54 8.22 -11.97 4.13
N GLU A 55 8.85 -12.59 5.10
CA GLU A 55 9.40 -11.96 6.28
C GLU A 55 10.91 -12.20 6.32
N THR A 56 11.67 -11.14 6.55
CA THR A 56 13.12 -11.23 6.66
C THR A 56 13.59 -10.59 7.95
N VAL A 57 14.52 -11.25 8.62
CA VAL A 57 15.21 -10.68 9.78
C VAL A 57 16.68 -10.54 9.43
N GLN A 58 17.21 -9.34 9.60
CA GLN A 58 18.59 -9.02 9.29
C GLN A 58 19.37 -8.58 10.55
N LYS A 59 20.63 -8.96 10.61
CA LYS A 59 21.60 -8.46 11.58
C LYS A 59 22.88 -8.04 10.85
N ARG A 60 23.25 -6.77 10.98
CA ARG A 60 24.44 -6.21 10.29
C ARG A 60 24.46 -6.54 8.80
N ARG A 61 23.36 -6.26 8.09
CA ARG A 61 23.17 -6.51 6.63
C ARG A 61 23.19 -7.99 6.20
N ARG A 62 23.14 -8.94 7.12
CA ARG A 62 23.02 -10.38 6.81
C ARG A 62 21.64 -10.89 7.21
N TYR A 63 21.03 -11.67 6.35
CA TYR A 63 19.80 -12.37 6.69
C TYR A 63 20.09 -13.46 7.71
N ILE A 64 19.41 -13.41 8.84
CA ILE A 64 19.46 -14.45 9.87
C ILE A 64 18.22 -15.32 9.89
N SER A 65 17.11 -14.82 9.36
CA SER A 65 15.89 -15.57 9.12
C SER A 65 15.20 -15.05 7.86
N VAL A 66 14.73 -15.97 7.03
CA VAL A 66 13.86 -15.68 5.90
C VAL A 66 12.71 -16.67 5.97
N SER A 67 11.50 -16.18 6.08
CA SER A 67 10.27 -16.98 6.03
C SER A 67 9.48 -16.55 4.80
N GLU A 68 9.06 -17.53 3.99
CA GLU A 68 8.27 -17.29 2.78
C GLU A 68 7.07 -18.22 2.76
N ALA A 69 5.96 -17.74 2.27
CA ALA A 69 4.74 -18.52 2.17
C ALA A 69 3.84 -18.09 1.00
N VAL A 70 3.13 -19.02 0.43
CA VAL A 70 1.91 -18.77 -0.34
C VAL A 70 0.75 -18.92 0.62
N ILE A 71 -0.08 -17.90 0.69
CA ILE A 71 -1.19 -17.80 1.62
C ILE A 71 -2.48 -17.45 0.88
N ASP A 72 -3.60 -17.98 1.37
CA ASP A 72 -4.91 -17.48 1.02
C ASP A 72 -5.41 -16.58 2.14
N VAL A 73 -5.89 -15.40 1.77
CA VAL A 73 -6.41 -14.39 2.70
C VAL A 73 -7.90 -14.22 2.42
N TYR A 74 -8.72 -14.67 3.34
CA TYR A 74 -10.14 -14.34 3.35
C TYR A 74 -10.31 -12.98 3.98
N LYS A 75 -10.74 -12.02 3.18
CA LYS A 75 -11.04 -10.65 3.61
C LYS A 75 -12.53 -10.43 3.63
N THR A 76 -13.03 -9.99 4.76
CA THR A 76 -14.40 -9.52 4.89
C THR A 76 -14.57 -8.16 4.19
N SER A 77 -15.80 -7.67 4.09
CA SER A 77 -16.10 -6.37 3.46
C SER A 77 -15.23 -5.24 4.04
N TYR A 78 -14.80 -4.31 3.18
CA TYR A 78 -14.15 -3.07 3.60
C TYR A 78 -15.12 -2.03 4.21
N ALA A 79 -16.43 -2.27 4.08
CA ALA A 79 -17.43 -1.46 4.78
C ALA A 79 -17.37 -1.64 6.30
N THR A 80 -16.92 -2.81 6.77
CA THR A 80 -16.59 -3.04 8.18
C THR A 80 -15.13 -2.67 8.39
N ARG A 81 -14.87 -1.58 9.05
CA ARG A 81 -13.53 -1.04 9.31
C ARG A 81 -12.72 -1.88 10.32
N GLU A 82 -12.90 -3.19 10.31
CA GLU A 82 -12.28 -4.12 11.24
C GLU A 82 -11.73 -5.34 10.52
N ALA A 83 -10.48 -5.67 10.79
CA ALA A 83 -9.83 -6.87 10.26
C ALA A 83 -10.03 -8.11 11.15
N ALA A 84 -10.75 -8.00 12.27
CA ALA A 84 -10.89 -9.08 13.25
C ALA A 84 -11.49 -10.39 12.68
N ASN A 85 -12.29 -10.27 11.62
CA ASN A 85 -12.92 -11.41 10.95
C ASN A 85 -12.17 -11.90 9.71
N ASP A 86 -11.10 -11.22 9.32
CA ASP A 86 -10.24 -11.69 8.25
C ASP A 86 -9.45 -12.94 8.70
N ARG A 87 -9.13 -13.82 7.77
CA ARG A 87 -8.43 -15.08 8.07
C ARG A 87 -7.32 -15.32 7.06
N VAL A 88 -6.24 -15.91 7.51
CA VAL A 88 -5.13 -16.34 6.65
C VAL A 88 -4.99 -17.84 6.75
N GLN A 89 -4.92 -18.49 5.59
CA GLN A 89 -4.62 -19.90 5.45
C GLN A 89 -3.27 -20.08 4.75
N LEU A 90 -2.37 -20.81 5.40
CA LEU A 90 -1.09 -21.17 4.81
C LEU A 90 -1.29 -22.31 3.83
N GLN A 91 -0.94 -22.09 2.57
CA GLN A 91 -0.96 -23.13 1.53
C GLN A 91 0.38 -23.87 1.46
N LYS A 92 1.47 -23.10 1.38
CA LYS A 92 2.83 -23.64 1.31
C LYS A 92 3.80 -22.60 1.88
N GLY A 93 4.79 -23.08 2.63
CA GLY A 93 5.80 -22.19 3.19
C GLY A 93 7.16 -22.85 3.32
N ARG A 94 8.17 -22.00 3.45
CA ARG A 94 9.55 -22.41 3.80
C ARG A 94 10.15 -21.38 4.76
N ARG A 95 11.08 -21.88 5.58
CA ARG A 95 11.85 -21.03 6.48
C ARG A 95 13.32 -21.41 6.40
N LEU A 96 14.16 -20.40 6.24
CA LEU A 96 15.61 -20.49 6.27
C LEU A 96 16.10 -19.77 7.52
N LEU A 97 16.92 -20.44 8.30
CA LEU A 97 17.53 -19.89 9.53
C LEU A 97 19.05 -19.92 9.40
N SER A 98 19.71 -18.90 9.90
CA SER A 98 21.17 -18.94 10.07
C SER A 98 21.55 -20.02 11.07
N GLN A 99 22.57 -20.79 10.75
CA GLN A 99 23.12 -21.84 11.64
C GLN A 99 24.16 -21.29 12.64
N LYS A 100 24.48 -20.00 12.58
CA LYS A 100 25.48 -19.40 13.45
C LYS A 100 24.91 -19.13 14.83
N THR A 101 25.55 -19.64 15.88
CA THR A 101 25.17 -19.43 17.29
C THR A 101 25.13 -17.94 17.69
N SER A 102 25.95 -17.10 17.02
CA SER A 102 25.98 -15.65 17.24
C SER A 102 24.79 -14.89 16.66
N ASP A 103 23.96 -15.57 15.87
CA ASP A 103 22.82 -14.99 15.19
C ASP A 103 21.51 -15.19 15.96
N THR A 104 21.59 -15.48 17.26
CA THR A 104 20.41 -15.49 18.15
C THR A 104 19.77 -14.12 18.19
N LEU A 105 18.44 -14.08 17.99
CA LEU A 105 17.64 -12.88 18.20
C LEU A 105 17.50 -12.61 19.67
N ALA A 106 17.95 -11.43 20.12
CA ALA A 106 17.76 -10.97 21.51
C ALA A 106 16.26 -10.71 21.81
N VAL A 107 15.47 -10.45 20.78
CA VAL A 107 14.03 -10.22 20.86
C VAL A 107 13.32 -11.18 19.90
N LYS A 108 12.35 -11.94 20.40
CA LYS A 108 11.48 -12.75 19.56
C LYS A 108 10.51 -11.83 18.85
N VAL A 109 10.74 -11.59 17.57
CA VAL A 109 9.76 -10.89 16.73
C VAL A 109 8.58 -11.83 16.51
N VAL A 110 7.42 -11.44 16.99
CA VAL A 110 6.17 -12.14 16.72
C VAL A 110 5.67 -11.62 15.37
N GLY A 111 6.05 -12.32 14.30
CA GLY A 111 5.60 -12.06 12.94
C GLY A 111 4.74 -13.22 12.44
N GLY A 112 4.59 -13.30 11.14
CA GLY A 112 3.88 -14.36 10.45
C GLY A 112 2.82 -13.83 9.51
N PRO A 113 2.27 -14.70 8.66
CA PRO A 113 1.33 -14.28 7.61
C PRO A 113 0.08 -13.53 8.13
N SER A 114 -0.35 -13.81 9.35
CA SER A 114 -1.50 -13.12 9.97
C SER A 114 -1.23 -11.64 10.24
N LEU A 115 0.05 -11.22 10.34
CA LEU A 115 0.40 -9.81 10.51
C LEU A 115 -0.05 -8.97 9.30
N SER A 116 -0.05 -9.53 8.10
CA SER A 116 -0.49 -8.84 6.88
C SER A 116 -1.95 -8.34 6.96
N ILE A 117 -2.81 -8.99 7.75
CA ILE A 117 -4.19 -8.54 7.98
C ILE A 117 -4.19 -7.20 8.74
N TYR A 118 -3.36 -7.10 9.77
CA TYR A 118 -3.30 -5.91 10.63
C TYR A 118 -2.58 -4.75 9.97
N LEU A 119 -1.69 -5.03 9.01
CA LEU A 119 -0.97 -4.02 8.23
C LEU A 119 -1.81 -3.43 7.07
N ASP A 120 -3.01 -3.94 6.82
CA ASP A 120 -3.92 -3.34 5.84
C ASP A 120 -4.49 -2.03 6.40
N VAL A 121 -3.81 -0.93 6.11
CA VAL A 121 -4.16 0.41 6.62
C VAL A 121 -5.53 0.89 6.14
N VAL A 122 -5.99 0.41 4.98
CA VAL A 122 -7.31 0.77 4.43
C VAL A 122 -8.42 0.13 5.24
N LYS A 123 -8.23 -1.09 5.67
CA LYS A 123 -9.21 -1.81 6.50
C LYS A 123 -9.10 -1.45 7.97
N ASN A 124 -7.87 -1.35 8.48
CA ASN A 124 -7.58 -0.96 9.86
C ASN A 124 -7.36 0.55 9.95
N GLN A 125 -8.37 1.33 9.59
CA GLN A 125 -8.27 2.79 9.54
C GLN A 125 -7.81 3.41 10.87
N ASN A 126 -8.09 2.77 11.99
CA ASN A 126 -7.68 3.24 13.31
C ASN A 126 -6.15 3.27 13.51
N ALA A 127 -5.39 2.59 12.66
CA ALA A 127 -3.93 2.59 12.76
C ALA A 127 -3.28 3.84 12.13
N LEU A 128 -3.82 4.34 10.99
CA LEU A 128 -3.20 5.42 10.21
C LEU A 128 -4.19 6.36 9.52
N LEU A 129 -5.37 5.88 9.16
CA LEU A 129 -6.33 6.59 8.33
C LEU A 129 -7.60 7.01 9.10
N SER A 130 -7.56 7.00 10.43
CA SER A 130 -8.61 7.60 11.25
C SER A 130 -8.64 9.09 11.01
N THR A 131 -9.80 9.64 10.65
CA THR A 131 -9.95 11.07 10.38
C THR A 131 -9.57 11.94 11.57
N GLY A 132 -9.73 11.44 12.81
CA GLY A 132 -9.30 12.12 14.02
C GLY A 132 -7.78 12.14 14.20
N ASP A 133 -7.09 11.12 13.70
CA ASP A 133 -5.63 10.99 13.86
C ASP A 133 -4.86 11.75 12.79
N LEU A 134 -5.48 12.13 11.66
CA LEU A 134 -4.83 12.92 10.62
C LEU A 134 -4.29 14.26 11.13
N ASP A 135 -4.87 14.79 12.19
CA ASP A 135 -4.40 16.04 12.84
C ASP A 135 -3.02 15.89 13.52
N PHE A 136 -2.59 14.67 13.76
CA PHE A 136 -1.27 14.39 14.33
C PHE A 136 -0.16 14.32 13.30
N TYR A 137 -0.49 14.45 12.01
CA TYR A 137 0.46 14.31 10.91
C TYR A 137 0.54 15.58 10.05
N ASP A 138 1.72 15.80 9.48
CA ASP A 138 1.95 16.68 8.36
C ASP A 138 2.10 15.83 7.09
N PHE A 139 1.48 16.30 6.00
CA PHE A 139 1.43 15.61 4.71
C PHE A 139 2.08 16.46 3.63
N TYR A 140 2.97 15.83 2.85
CA TYR A 140 3.71 16.50 1.79
C TYR A 140 3.55 15.75 0.48
N PHE A 141 3.39 16.48 -0.61
CA PHE A 141 3.46 15.89 -1.94
C PHE A 141 4.91 15.63 -2.32
N GLU A 142 5.14 14.43 -2.85
CA GLU A 142 6.37 14.04 -3.51
C GLU A 142 6.16 14.00 -5.03
N GLU A 143 7.21 13.72 -5.79
CA GLU A 143 7.09 13.56 -7.25
C GLU A 143 6.16 12.38 -7.58
N PRO A 144 5.17 12.59 -8.47
CA PRO A 144 4.26 11.52 -8.89
C PRO A 144 5.03 10.40 -9.59
N VAL A 145 4.55 9.17 -9.42
CA VAL A 145 5.17 8.00 -10.04
C VAL A 145 4.18 7.26 -10.95
N ASN A 146 4.71 6.65 -12.00
CA ASN A 146 3.95 5.75 -12.86
C ASN A 146 4.37 4.31 -12.57
N PHE A 147 3.44 3.48 -12.10
CA PHE A 147 3.61 2.03 -12.02
C PHE A 147 2.31 1.33 -12.42
N ASP A 148 2.42 0.14 -12.98
CA ASP A 148 1.30 -0.62 -13.56
C ASP A 148 0.48 0.19 -14.59
N ASN A 149 1.16 1.03 -15.40
CA ASN A 149 0.56 1.93 -16.39
C ASN A 149 -0.44 2.94 -15.81
N ARG A 150 -0.32 3.28 -14.54
CA ARG A 150 -1.15 4.28 -13.86
C ARG A 150 -0.28 5.30 -13.13
N MET A 151 -0.70 6.55 -13.20
CA MET A 151 -0.09 7.61 -12.41
C MET A 151 -0.60 7.58 -10.98
N HIS A 152 0.31 7.85 -10.05
CA HIS A 152 0.01 7.88 -8.63
C HIS A 152 0.50 9.18 -8.00
N TYR A 153 -0.34 9.79 -7.18
CA TYR A 153 0.11 10.77 -6.20
C TYR A 153 0.95 10.05 -5.15
N VAL A 154 2.06 10.67 -4.80
CA VAL A 154 2.94 10.20 -3.73
C VAL A 154 2.83 11.22 -2.61
N VAL A 155 2.37 10.77 -1.46
CA VAL A 155 2.17 11.63 -0.29
C VAL A 155 2.94 11.07 0.88
N SER A 156 4.00 11.76 1.30
CA SER A 156 4.70 11.43 2.53
C SER A 156 3.95 11.98 3.73
N PHE A 157 4.01 11.26 4.86
CA PHE A 157 3.40 11.67 6.12
C PHE A 157 4.37 11.52 7.26
N HIS A 158 4.42 12.53 8.12
CA HIS A 158 5.28 12.58 9.29
C HIS A 158 4.51 13.02 10.51
N PRO A 159 4.73 12.39 11.70
CA PRO A 159 4.16 12.88 12.93
C PRO A 159 4.57 14.32 13.20
N ARG A 160 3.63 15.13 13.67
CA ARG A 160 3.94 16.48 14.14
C ARG A 160 4.88 16.42 15.34
N VAL A 161 5.75 17.40 15.43
CA VAL A 161 6.71 17.52 16.52
C VAL A 161 5.97 17.69 17.86
N ASN A 162 6.53 17.09 18.94
CA ASN A 162 6.03 17.17 20.32
C ASN A 162 4.79 16.32 20.67
N LEU A 163 4.53 15.25 19.95
CA LEU A 163 3.52 14.28 20.35
C LEU A 163 4.12 13.21 21.26
N MET A 164 3.39 12.85 22.32
CA MET A 164 3.81 11.82 23.30
C MET A 164 3.51 10.39 22.83
N TYR A 165 3.02 10.22 21.59
CA TYR A 165 2.61 8.94 21.03
C TYR A 165 3.66 8.41 20.07
N ALA A 166 3.86 7.08 20.07
CA ALA A 166 4.58 6.41 19.00
C ALA A 166 3.73 6.37 17.75
N LEU A 167 4.07 7.19 16.76
CA LEU A 167 3.37 7.31 15.51
C LEU A 167 4.27 6.82 14.37
N PHE A 168 3.64 6.38 13.29
CA PHE A 168 4.33 5.96 12.07
C PHE A 168 4.71 7.19 11.22
N TYR A 169 5.71 7.03 10.39
CA TYR A 169 6.01 7.91 9.26
C TYR A 169 6.12 7.06 8.02
N GLY A 170 5.82 7.64 6.86
CA GLY A 170 5.82 6.83 5.65
C GLY A 170 5.30 7.55 4.42
N ILE A 171 4.87 6.75 3.44
CA ILE A 171 4.44 7.22 2.12
C ILE A 171 3.18 6.47 1.71
N PHE A 172 2.19 7.21 1.22
CA PHE A 172 1.01 6.69 0.53
C PHE A 172 1.14 6.88 -0.98
N TYR A 173 0.77 5.85 -1.73
CA TYR A 173 0.61 5.90 -3.17
C TYR A 173 -0.89 5.84 -3.50
N ILE A 174 -1.39 6.89 -4.13
CA ILE A 174 -2.83 7.09 -4.39
C ILE A 174 -3.05 7.21 -5.89
N ASP A 175 -3.84 6.33 -6.46
CA ASP A 175 -4.18 6.34 -7.89
C ASP A 175 -4.82 7.67 -8.32
N PHE A 176 -4.36 8.26 -9.43
CA PHE A 176 -4.84 9.56 -9.90
C PHE A 176 -6.33 9.57 -10.24
N GLU A 177 -6.82 8.52 -10.87
CA GLU A 177 -8.18 8.48 -11.40
C GLU A 177 -9.19 8.10 -10.32
N LYS A 178 -8.87 7.05 -9.57
CA LYS A 178 -9.80 6.48 -8.59
C LYS A 178 -9.66 7.11 -7.21
N LEU A 179 -8.53 7.73 -6.93
CA LEU A 179 -8.15 8.16 -5.58
C LEU A 179 -8.19 7.01 -4.58
N SER A 180 -7.69 5.86 -4.99
CA SER A 180 -7.57 4.67 -4.14
C SER A 180 -6.14 4.52 -3.64
N PHE A 181 -5.96 4.12 -2.39
CA PHE A 181 -4.65 3.72 -1.88
C PHE A 181 -4.22 2.42 -2.58
N THR A 182 -3.13 2.45 -3.28
CA THR A 182 -2.59 1.27 -3.99
C THR A 182 -1.41 0.66 -3.27
N ARG A 183 -0.67 1.48 -2.51
CA ARG A 183 0.49 1.07 -1.73
C ARG A 183 0.66 1.99 -0.53
N ALA A 184 1.15 1.45 0.57
CA ALA A 184 1.62 2.19 1.73
C ALA A 184 2.97 1.64 2.19
N GLU A 185 3.87 2.53 2.56
CA GLU A 185 5.16 2.23 3.19
C GLU A 185 5.22 2.96 4.53
N PHE A 186 5.51 2.25 5.64
CA PHE A 186 5.57 2.83 6.99
C PHE A 186 6.34 1.93 7.96
#